data_67a527978b218d423b6e02066d578e90
#
_entry.id   67a527978b218d423b6e02066d578e90
#
_cell.length_a   1.000
_cell.length_b   1.000
_cell.length_c   1.000
_cell.angle_alpha   90.00
_cell.angle_beta   90.00
_cell.angle_gamma   90.00
#
_symmetry.space_group_name_H-M   'P 1'
#
loop_
_entity.id
_entity.type
_entity.pdbx_description
1 polymer ?
#
loop_
_entity_poly.entity_id
_entity_poly.type
_entity_poly.pdbx_seq_one_letter_code
_entity_poly.pdbx_strand_id
1 'polypeptide(L)'
;TEKVNVPARATAASSSAQQKTDAPVPNIVVKSFTYGDGKTVAAGAKFPLSFTFENTGNLTCENIVVIVDGGESFTVDGGTNTAHYKSLGAGKEQKQELNMQALPAAKSGAQSISVSFKYEYVDGARRASVTSDVRISVPVSQPDRFQITAPAQGTSASAGEETEVTLAYVNKGKGDVANLEAELVGEGFTAPTRTQYLGNVAAGGSGNIGFAVTPDDEGTLKFTVKVTYEDADQQVQTREFPVTLEVQAPVLPDDDFAGMDEPEKTGAPAWLWACLAALAAAAAAVGVILWRRKKQAARTEAPRDWGWDDGGDGEE
;
A
#
# COMPACT_ATOMS: atom_id res chain seq x y z
N THR A 1 3.84 29.73 -96.26
CA THR A 1 3.91 29.26 -94.88
C THR A 1 4.16 27.76 -94.90
N GLU A 2 5.40 27.40 -94.73
CA GLU A 2 5.95 26.05 -94.77
C GLU A 2 5.86 25.38 -93.41
N LYS A 3 5.17 24.22 -93.33
CA LYS A 3 5.08 23.42 -92.13
C LYS A 3 6.27 22.45 -92.06
N VAL A 4 7.22 22.73 -91.24
CA VAL A 4 8.28 21.82 -90.95
C VAL A 4 7.81 20.70 -89.96
N ASN A 5 7.74 19.47 -90.44
CA ASN A 5 7.38 18.32 -89.72
C ASN A 5 8.68 17.71 -89.14
N VAL A 6 8.84 17.79 -87.81
CA VAL A 6 9.93 17.18 -87.07
C VAL A 6 9.48 15.84 -86.53
N PRO A 7 10.09 14.68 -86.91
CA PRO A 7 9.71 13.40 -86.34
C PRO A 7 10.24 13.29 -84.92
N ALA A 8 9.36 13.02 -83.99
CA ALA A 8 9.69 12.69 -82.61
C ALA A 8 10.40 11.33 -82.56
N ARG A 9 11.65 11.33 -82.16
CA ARG A 9 12.43 10.13 -81.90
C ARG A 9 11.98 9.56 -80.55
N ALA A 10 11.20 8.51 -80.56
CA ALA A 10 10.89 7.71 -79.37
C ALA A 10 12.15 7.03 -78.85
N THR A 11 12.66 7.55 -77.74
CA THR A 11 13.67 6.84 -76.92
C THR A 11 12.94 5.75 -76.16
N ALA A 12 13.09 4.53 -76.59
CA ALA A 12 12.67 3.35 -75.79
C ALA A 12 13.51 3.33 -74.54
N ALA A 13 12.94 3.80 -73.44
CA ALA A 13 13.51 3.49 -72.12
C ALA A 13 13.28 1.97 -71.87
N SER A 14 14.30 1.20 -72.06
CA SER A 14 14.39 -0.15 -71.57
C SER A 14 14.39 -0.07 -70.04
N SER A 15 13.20 -0.12 -69.43
CA SER A 15 13.05 -0.48 -68.04
C SER A 15 13.44 -1.97 -67.90
N SER A 16 14.69 -2.22 -67.61
CA SER A 16 15.08 -3.49 -67.02
C SER A 16 14.39 -3.52 -65.64
N ALA A 17 13.17 -4.01 -65.61
CA ALA A 17 12.58 -4.53 -64.40
C ALA A 17 13.56 -5.60 -63.87
N GLN A 18 14.39 -5.24 -62.90
CA GLN A 18 15.07 -6.22 -62.10
C GLN A 18 13.98 -7.07 -61.44
N GLN A 19 13.68 -8.19 -62.09
CA GLN A 19 12.97 -9.31 -61.45
C GLN A 19 13.82 -9.62 -60.23
N LYS A 20 13.33 -9.19 -59.06
CA LYS A 20 13.76 -9.70 -57.79
C LYS A 20 13.42 -11.18 -57.82
N THR A 21 14.33 -12.00 -58.33
CA THR A 21 14.28 -13.42 -58.14
C THR A 21 14.40 -13.58 -56.63
N ASP A 22 13.30 -14.00 -55.99
CA ASP A 22 13.34 -14.50 -54.60
C ASP A 22 14.33 -15.68 -54.64
N ALA A 23 15.61 -15.35 -54.37
CA ALA A 23 16.60 -16.38 -54.18
C ALA A 23 16.14 -17.22 -52.98
N PRO A 24 16.10 -18.55 -53.15
CA PRO A 24 15.68 -19.44 -52.08
C PRO A 24 16.63 -19.28 -50.90
N VAL A 25 16.19 -18.62 -49.86
CA VAL A 25 16.93 -18.41 -48.60
C VAL A 25 16.56 -19.56 -47.68
N PRO A 26 17.51 -20.30 -47.09
CA PRO A 26 17.19 -21.27 -46.05
C PRO A 26 16.60 -20.52 -44.86
N ASN A 27 15.67 -21.15 -44.17
CA ASN A 27 14.99 -20.58 -43.02
C ASN A 27 14.83 -21.61 -41.91
N ILE A 28 15.44 -21.37 -40.77
CA ILE A 28 15.30 -22.23 -39.60
C ILE A 28 14.18 -21.68 -38.70
N VAL A 29 13.22 -22.53 -38.41
CA VAL A 29 12.10 -22.24 -37.48
C VAL A 29 12.04 -23.28 -36.37
N VAL A 30 11.58 -22.91 -35.21
CA VAL A 30 11.23 -23.86 -34.15
C VAL A 30 9.83 -24.38 -34.41
N LYS A 31 9.72 -25.67 -34.70
CA LYS A 31 8.47 -26.35 -35.01
C LYS A 31 7.67 -26.71 -33.78
N SER A 32 8.35 -27.14 -32.72
CA SER A 32 7.76 -27.53 -31.47
C SER A 32 8.74 -27.33 -30.31
N PHE A 33 8.22 -27.15 -29.13
CA PHE A 33 9.02 -27.12 -27.89
C PHE A 33 8.24 -27.76 -26.75
N THR A 34 8.97 -28.22 -25.75
CA THR A 34 8.46 -28.68 -24.46
C THR A 34 9.38 -28.18 -23.35
N TYR A 35 8.82 -27.90 -22.20
CA TYR A 35 9.57 -27.54 -21.01
C TYR A 35 8.98 -28.26 -19.79
N GLY A 36 9.83 -28.81 -18.93
CA GLY A 36 9.41 -29.50 -17.74
C GLY A 36 8.30 -30.52 -18.00
N ASP A 37 7.23 -30.42 -17.20
CA ASP A 37 5.99 -31.18 -17.34
C ASP A 37 4.91 -30.45 -18.15
N GLY A 38 5.24 -29.35 -18.80
CA GLY A 38 4.32 -28.47 -19.53
C GLY A 38 3.48 -27.54 -18.68
N LYS A 39 3.74 -27.49 -17.36
CA LYS A 39 3.07 -26.58 -16.39
C LYS A 39 3.95 -25.39 -16.09
N THR A 40 3.43 -24.51 -15.21
CA THR A 40 4.18 -23.37 -14.71
C THR A 40 5.43 -23.82 -13.96
N VAL A 41 6.58 -23.20 -14.25
CA VAL A 41 7.86 -23.48 -13.60
C VAL A 41 7.99 -22.60 -12.37
N ALA A 42 8.21 -23.20 -11.20
CA ALA A 42 8.45 -22.40 -9.99
C ALA A 42 9.79 -21.67 -10.07
N ALA A 43 9.85 -20.44 -9.61
CA ALA A 43 11.10 -19.67 -9.50
C ALA A 43 12.13 -20.44 -8.65
N GLY A 44 13.36 -20.55 -9.16
CA GLY A 44 14.42 -21.36 -8.57
C GLY A 44 14.44 -22.83 -9.00
N ALA A 45 13.38 -23.34 -9.66
CA ALA A 45 13.29 -24.73 -10.09
C ALA A 45 14.11 -24.99 -11.36
N LYS A 46 14.61 -26.22 -11.47
CA LYS A 46 15.26 -26.74 -12.67
C LYS A 46 14.25 -27.47 -13.51
N PHE A 47 14.39 -27.35 -14.84
CA PHE A 47 13.51 -28.03 -15.79
C PHE A 47 14.24 -28.33 -17.11
N PRO A 48 13.92 -29.43 -17.81
CA PRO A 48 14.40 -29.69 -19.15
C PRO A 48 13.67 -28.82 -20.15
N LEU A 49 14.42 -28.19 -21.06
CA LEU A 49 13.90 -27.52 -22.24
C LEU A 49 14.29 -28.37 -23.46
N SER A 50 13.31 -28.74 -24.26
CA SER A 50 13.52 -29.46 -25.52
C SER A 50 12.78 -28.73 -26.63
N PHE A 51 13.45 -28.49 -27.75
CA PHE A 51 12.81 -27.94 -28.94
C PHE A 51 13.31 -28.60 -30.20
N THR A 52 12.40 -28.73 -31.17
CA THR A 52 12.68 -29.25 -32.50
C THR A 52 12.67 -28.08 -33.47
N PHE A 53 13.75 -27.91 -34.21
CA PHE A 53 13.85 -26.92 -35.26
C PHE A 53 13.97 -27.56 -36.63
N GLU A 54 13.45 -26.89 -37.64
CA GLU A 54 13.34 -27.39 -39.03
C GLU A 54 13.90 -26.35 -39.99
N ASN A 55 14.64 -26.80 -40.99
CA ASN A 55 14.99 -25.99 -42.15
C ASN A 55 13.83 -26.00 -43.15
N THR A 56 12.98 -24.97 -43.11
CA THR A 56 11.83 -24.82 -44.00
C THR A 56 12.20 -24.28 -45.38
N GLY A 57 13.46 -23.90 -45.57
CA GLY A 57 13.99 -23.48 -46.87
C GLY A 57 14.33 -24.66 -47.78
N ASN A 58 14.79 -24.34 -48.96
CA ASN A 58 15.16 -25.36 -50.00
C ASN A 58 16.67 -25.53 -50.22
N LEU A 59 17.50 -24.79 -49.47
CA LEU A 59 18.95 -24.95 -49.41
C LEU A 59 19.39 -25.55 -48.06
N THR A 60 20.49 -26.28 -48.08
CA THR A 60 21.08 -26.84 -46.85
C THR A 60 21.69 -25.71 -46.00
N CYS A 61 21.36 -25.67 -44.71
CA CYS A 61 22.08 -24.90 -43.75
C CYS A 61 23.35 -25.63 -43.32
N GLU A 62 24.46 -24.90 -43.20
CA GLU A 62 25.76 -25.41 -42.77
C GLU A 62 26.28 -24.60 -41.58
N ASN A 63 27.16 -25.19 -40.78
CA ASN A 63 27.83 -24.53 -39.65
C ASN A 63 26.82 -23.86 -38.71
N ILE A 64 25.75 -24.60 -38.36
CA ILE A 64 24.67 -24.06 -37.55
C ILE A 64 25.11 -23.95 -36.10
N VAL A 65 25.09 -22.73 -35.55
CA VAL A 65 25.33 -22.44 -34.13
C VAL A 65 24.00 -22.02 -33.51
N VAL A 66 23.54 -22.82 -32.55
CA VAL A 66 22.32 -22.54 -31.77
C VAL A 66 22.73 -21.95 -30.44
N ILE A 67 22.23 -20.77 -30.10
CA ILE A 67 22.50 -20.07 -28.84
C ILE A 67 21.17 -19.94 -28.12
N VAL A 68 21.11 -20.39 -26.87
CA VAL A 68 19.93 -20.25 -25.99
C VAL A 68 20.23 -19.21 -24.89
N ASP A 69 19.45 -18.17 -24.85
CA ASP A 69 19.56 -17.09 -23.87
C ASP A 69 18.29 -16.99 -23.05
N GLY A 70 18.40 -17.25 -21.75
CA GLY A 70 17.31 -17.16 -20.78
C GLY A 70 17.05 -15.75 -20.24
N GLY A 71 17.86 -14.74 -20.66
CA GLY A 71 17.73 -13.37 -20.20
C GLY A 71 17.83 -13.25 -18.66
N GLU A 72 16.98 -12.43 -18.09
CA GLU A 72 16.93 -12.18 -16.64
C GLU A 72 16.16 -13.24 -15.85
N SER A 73 15.48 -14.17 -16.54
CA SER A 73 14.56 -15.11 -15.90
C SER A 73 15.08 -16.53 -15.82
N PHE A 74 15.99 -16.93 -16.72
CA PHE A 74 16.48 -18.31 -16.80
C PHE A 74 17.99 -18.37 -17.00
N THR A 75 18.58 -19.49 -16.61
CA THR A 75 19.98 -19.81 -16.89
C THR A 75 20.09 -21.28 -17.33
N VAL A 76 21.14 -21.62 -18.07
CA VAL A 76 21.43 -23.02 -18.39
C VAL A 76 22.06 -23.70 -17.17
N ASP A 77 21.54 -24.86 -16.80
CA ASP A 77 22.03 -25.63 -15.65
C ASP A 77 23.00 -26.72 -16.11
N GLY A 78 24.26 -26.60 -15.65
CA GLY A 78 25.27 -27.66 -15.81
C GLY A 78 25.78 -27.87 -17.22
N GLY A 79 25.65 -26.90 -18.15
CA GLY A 79 26.08 -27.03 -19.52
C GLY A 79 26.44 -25.72 -20.20
N THR A 80 26.65 -25.79 -21.52
CA THR A 80 26.82 -24.59 -22.36
C THR A 80 25.47 -24.18 -22.95
N ASN A 81 25.29 -22.88 -23.14
CA ASN A 81 24.14 -22.33 -23.84
C ASN A 81 24.24 -22.39 -25.35
N THR A 82 25.30 -22.99 -25.88
CA THR A 82 25.60 -23.06 -27.31
C THR A 82 25.75 -24.48 -27.78
N ALA A 83 25.09 -24.83 -28.90
CA ALA A 83 25.23 -26.10 -29.60
C ALA A 83 25.64 -25.84 -31.04
N HIS A 84 26.41 -26.80 -31.64
CA HIS A 84 26.87 -26.74 -33.02
C HIS A 84 26.42 -27.97 -33.81
N TYR A 85 25.87 -27.72 -34.99
CA TYR A 85 25.48 -28.76 -35.96
C TYR A 85 26.19 -28.52 -37.28
N LYS A 86 26.74 -29.57 -37.85
CA LYS A 86 27.48 -29.48 -39.09
C LYS A 86 26.62 -29.02 -40.26
N SER A 87 25.42 -29.57 -40.37
CA SER A 87 24.49 -29.24 -41.46
C SER A 87 23.06 -29.69 -41.14
N LEU A 88 22.08 -29.02 -41.79
CA LEU A 88 20.67 -29.37 -41.76
C LEU A 88 20.08 -29.19 -43.16
N GLY A 89 19.76 -30.31 -43.83
CA GLY A 89 19.20 -30.30 -45.19
C GLY A 89 17.82 -29.64 -45.25
N ALA A 90 17.39 -29.30 -46.46
CA ALA A 90 16.04 -28.79 -46.72
C ALA A 90 14.97 -29.73 -46.21
N GLY A 91 13.97 -29.25 -45.49
CA GLY A 91 12.86 -30.04 -44.91
C GLY A 91 13.31 -31.03 -43.83
N LYS A 92 14.53 -30.92 -43.29
CA LYS A 92 15.01 -31.77 -42.20
C LYS A 92 14.83 -31.07 -40.85
N GLU A 93 14.66 -31.90 -39.82
CA GLU A 93 14.48 -31.50 -38.43
C GLU A 93 15.67 -31.91 -37.58
N GLN A 94 15.92 -31.14 -36.53
CA GLN A 94 16.91 -31.46 -35.51
C GLN A 94 16.32 -31.10 -34.13
N LYS A 95 16.54 -31.99 -33.16
CA LYS A 95 16.14 -31.81 -31.78
C LYS A 95 17.32 -31.31 -30.95
N GLN A 96 17.06 -30.31 -30.11
CA GLN A 96 17.99 -29.83 -29.09
C GLN A 96 17.35 -29.97 -27.71
N GLU A 97 18.14 -30.44 -26.75
CA GLU A 97 17.74 -30.58 -25.36
C GLU A 97 18.79 -29.93 -24.47
N LEU A 98 18.35 -29.23 -23.42
CA LEU A 98 19.23 -28.67 -22.41
C LEU A 98 18.46 -28.51 -21.10
N ASN A 99 19.19 -28.56 -19.98
CA ASN A 99 18.61 -28.27 -18.67
C ASN A 99 18.69 -26.78 -18.41
N MET A 100 17.56 -26.24 -18.00
CA MET A 100 17.41 -24.84 -17.62
C MET A 100 17.06 -24.73 -16.15
N GLN A 101 17.33 -23.58 -15.56
CA GLN A 101 16.88 -23.22 -14.22
C GLN A 101 16.20 -21.86 -14.28
N ALA A 102 14.99 -21.77 -13.73
CA ALA A 102 14.37 -20.48 -13.46
C ALA A 102 15.12 -19.78 -12.32
N LEU A 103 15.49 -18.51 -12.52
CA LEU A 103 16.19 -17.76 -11.48
C LEU A 103 15.22 -17.47 -10.32
N PRO A 104 15.71 -17.47 -9.06
CA PRO A 104 14.86 -17.15 -7.90
C PRO A 104 14.23 -15.76 -7.95
N ALA A 105 14.82 -14.85 -8.73
CA ALA A 105 14.33 -13.48 -8.93
C ALA A 105 13.47 -13.34 -10.20
N ALA A 106 13.22 -14.40 -10.95
CA ALA A 106 12.37 -14.37 -12.13
C ALA A 106 10.96 -13.92 -11.75
N LYS A 107 10.39 -13.00 -12.52
CA LYS A 107 9.03 -12.49 -12.28
C LYS A 107 7.99 -13.55 -12.62
N SER A 108 6.86 -13.52 -11.90
CA SER A 108 5.69 -14.32 -12.25
C SER A 108 5.15 -13.98 -13.63
N GLY A 109 4.51 -14.98 -14.27
CA GLY A 109 3.92 -14.85 -15.59
C GLY A 109 4.82 -15.38 -16.71
N ALA A 110 4.44 -15.09 -17.95
CA ALA A 110 5.14 -15.55 -19.13
C ALA A 110 6.52 -14.90 -19.29
N GLN A 111 7.57 -15.70 -19.22
CA GLN A 111 8.95 -15.27 -19.38
C GLN A 111 9.53 -15.84 -20.68
N SER A 112 10.41 -15.08 -21.36
CA SER A 112 10.93 -15.46 -22.68
C SER A 112 12.32 -16.06 -22.60
N ILE A 113 12.53 -17.14 -23.34
CA ILE A 113 13.83 -17.72 -23.68
C ILE A 113 14.08 -17.42 -25.17
N SER A 114 15.17 -16.74 -25.49
CA SER A 114 15.58 -16.47 -26.88
C SER A 114 16.45 -17.59 -27.40
N VAL A 115 16.13 -18.09 -28.61
CA VAL A 115 16.92 -19.06 -29.31
C VAL A 115 17.39 -18.44 -30.62
N SER A 116 18.69 -18.22 -30.74
CA SER A 116 19.33 -17.67 -31.94
C SER A 116 20.00 -18.77 -32.76
N PHE A 117 19.69 -18.83 -34.02
CA PHE A 117 20.30 -19.72 -35.00
C PHE A 117 21.20 -18.90 -35.93
N LYS A 118 22.52 -19.13 -35.88
CA LYS A 118 23.48 -18.58 -36.83
C LYS A 118 23.92 -19.68 -37.74
N TYR A 119 23.74 -19.53 -39.03
CA TYR A 119 24.06 -20.57 -40.02
C TYR A 119 24.54 -19.96 -41.31
N GLU A 120 25.25 -20.80 -42.10
CA GLU A 120 25.74 -20.47 -43.43
C GLU A 120 24.98 -21.31 -44.47
N TYR A 121 24.95 -20.82 -45.67
CA TYR A 121 24.47 -21.56 -46.83
C TYR A 121 25.23 -21.20 -48.09
N VAL A 122 25.16 -22.07 -49.09
CA VAL A 122 25.76 -21.85 -50.40
C VAL A 122 24.69 -21.72 -51.44
N ASP A 123 24.65 -20.57 -52.13
CA ASP A 123 23.77 -20.31 -53.27
C ASP A 123 24.66 -20.10 -54.52
N GLY A 124 24.67 -21.12 -55.41
CA GLY A 124 25.58 -21.17 -56.54
C GLY A 124 27.05 -21.22 -56.09
N ALA A 125 27.80 -20.17 -56.36
CA ALA A 125 29.18 -20.04 -55.95
C ALA A 125 29.40 -19.14 -54.71
N ARG A 126 28.34 -18.63 -54.07
CA ARG A 126 28.41 -17.69 -52.97
C ARG A 126 28.03 -18.34 -51.66
N ARG A 127 28.88 -18.16 -50.64
CA ARG A 127 28.55 -18.49 -49.26
C ARG A 127 27.98 -17.24 -48.57
N ALA A 128 26.86 -17.39 -47.89
CA ALA A 128 26.22 -16.32 -47.11
C ALA A 128 25.95 -16.82 -45.68
N SER A 129 25.83 -15.91 -44.75
CA SER A 129 25.49 -16.17 -43.34
C SER A 129 24.17 -15.49 -42.98
N VAL A 130 23.34 -16.19 -42.20
CA VAL A 130 22.03 -15.70 -41.73
C VAL A 130 21.94 -15.91 -40.21
N THR A 131 21.21 -15.04 -39.55
CA THR A 131 20.78 -15.22 -38.16
C THR A 131 19.25 -15.20 -38.11
N SER A 132 18.66 -16.17 -37.42
CA SER A 132 17.22 -16.27 -37.16
C SER A 132 17.01 -16.34 -35.63
N ASP A 133 16.17 -15.49 -35.10
CA ASP A 133 15.88 -15.44 -33.66
C ASP A 133 14.43 -15.86 -33.41
N VAL A 134 14.25 -16.76 -32.45
CA VAL A 134 12.95 -17.26 -32.02
C VAL A 134 12.80 -17.09 -30.51
N ARG A 135 11.59 -16.78 -30.01
CA ARG A 135 11.31 -16.71 -28.59
C ARG A 135 10.38 -17.84 -28.16
N ILE A 136 10.79 -18.54 -27.12
CA ILE A 136 9.99 -19.55 -26.43
C ILE A 136 9.45 -18.91 -25.14
N SER A 137 8.14 -18.98 -24.93
CA SER A 137 7.51 -18.49 -23.73
C SER A 137 7.34 -19.61 -22.71
N VAL A 138 7.85 -19.40 -21.49
CA VAL A 138 7.73 -20.34 -20.38
C VAL A 138 7.10 -19.60 -19.19
N PRO A 139 5.94 -20.05 -18.68
CA PRO A 139 5.33 -19.44 -17.52
C PRO A 139 6.11 -19.76 -16.24
N VAL A 140 6.35 -18.74 -15.44
CA VAL A 140 7.02 -18.83 -14.14
C VAL A 140 6.04 -18.46 -13.05
N SER A 141 6.09 -19.15 -11.91
CA SER A 141 5.35 -18.82 -10.68
C SER A 141 6.29 -18.45 -9.54
N GLN A 142 5.86 -17.52 -8.71
CA GLN A 142 6.55 -17.19 -7.47
C GLN A 142 5.79 -17.79 -6.28
N PRO A 143 6.47 -18.46 -5.35
CA PRO A 143 5.81 -18.95 -4.14
C PRO A 143 5.30 -17.77 -3.30
N ASP A 144 4.05 -17.85 -2.84
CA ASP A 144 3.51 -16.90 -1.87
C ASP A 144 4.30 -16.97 -0.56
N ARG A 145 4.94 -15.86 -0.19
CA ARG A 145 5.70 -15.68 1.05
C ARG A 145 5.23 -14.46 1.83
N PHE A 146 3.99 -14.05 1.60
CA PHE A 146 3.37 -13.01 2.40
C PHE A 146 3.05 -13.55 3.79
N GLN A 147 3.68 -12.98 4.80
CA GLN A 147 3.49 -13.40 6.19
C GLN A 147 2.69 -12.35 6.93
N ILE A 148 1.65 -12.83 7.64
CA ILE A 148 0.86 -12.02 8.55
C ILE A 148 1.00 -12.64 9.93
N THR A 149 1.31 -11.82 10.93
CA THR A 149 1.41 -12.23 12.33
C THR A 149 0.10 -11.90 13.01
N ALA A 150 -0.55 -12.91 13.56
CA ALA A 150 -1.79 -12.75 14.31
C ALA A 150 -1.59 -11.82 15.52
N PRO A 151 -2.63 -11.09 15.96
CA PRO A 151 -2.56 -10.30 17.17
C PRO A 151 -2.36 -11.19 18.41
N ALA A 152 -1.86 -10.59 19.48
CA ALA A 152 -1.71 -11.28 20.75
C ALA A 152 -3.10 -11.78 21.23
N GLN A 153 -3.15 -13.04 21.68
CA GLN A 153 -4.39 -13.61 22.22
C GLN A 153 -4.54 -13.24 23.70
N GLY A 154 -5.78 -13.09 24.15
CA GLY A 154 -6.09 -12.78 25.56
C GLY A 154 -5.68 -11.36 25.97
N THR A 155 -5.61 -10.43 25.03
CA THR A 155 -5.44 -9.01 25.34
C THR A 155 -6.62 -8.53 26.17
N SER A 156 -6.35 -7.86 27.31
CA SER A 156 -7.39 -7.27 28.14
C SER A 156 -7.95 -6.01 27.49
N ALA A 157 -9.28 -5.86 27.50
CA ALA A 157 -9.99 -4.69 27.07
C ALA A 157 -11.01 -4.30 28.14
N SER A 158 -11.55 -3.09 28.12
CA SER A 158 -12.66 -2.65 28.97
C SER A 158 -13.92 -2.48 28.13
N ALA A 159 -15.07 -2.86 28.67
CA ALA A 159 -16.34 -2.62 28.01
C ALA A 159 -16.58 -1.10 27.82
N GLY A 160 -16.98 -0.71 26.62
CA GLY A 160 -17.20 0.69 26.26
C GLY A 160 -15.93 1.52 26.02
N GLU A 161 -14.72 0.93 26.15
CA GLU A 161 -13.45 1.59 25.84
C GLU A 161 -12.86 1.08 24.54
N GLU A 162 -12.24 2.00 23.77
CA GLU A 162 -11.59 1.67 22.50
C GLU A 162 -10.28 0.93 22.75
N THR A 163 -10.14 -0.23 22.13
CA THR A 163 -8.93 -1.07 22.17
C THR A 163 -8.41 -1.28 20.75
N GLU A 164 -7.11 -1.12 20.55
CA GLU A 164 -6.49 -1.35 19.24
C GLU A 164 -6.12 -2.83 19.06
N VAL A 165 -6.54 -3.40 17.93
CA VAL A 165 -6.16 -4.74 17.47
C VAL A 165 -5.26 -4.61 16.26
N THR A 166 -3.99 -5.02 16.40
CA THR A 166 -2.98 -4.84 15.36
C THR A 166 -2.41 -6.17 14.89
N LEU A 167 -2.33 -6.36 13.57
CA LEU A 167 -1.63 -7.45 12.91
C LEU A 167 -0.45 -6.87 12.13
N ALA A 168 0.74 -7.45 12.31
CA ALA A 168 1.90 -7.08 11.50
C ALA A 168 1.96 -7.94 10.24
N TYR A 169 2.37 -7.35 9.12
CA TYR A 169 2.60 -8.10 7.89
C TYR A 169 3.98 -7.80 7.30
N VAL A 170 4.50 -8.76 6.53
CA VAL A 170 5.74 -8.62 5.77
C VAL A 170 5.68 -9.46 4.50
N ASN A 171 5.99 -8.85 3.37
CA ASN A 171 6.15 -9.55 2.10
C ASN A 171 7.60 -10.06 1.98
N LYS A 172 7.81 -11.34 2.31
CA LYS A 172 9.10 -12.03 2.15
C LYS A 172 9.29 -12.63 0.75
N GLY A 173 8.33 -12.43 -0.13
CA GLY A 173 8.38 -12.83 -1.54
C GLY A 173 9.34 -11.98 -2.37
N LYS A 174 9.46 -12.35 -3.65
CA LYS A 174 10.20 -11.59 -4.66
C LYS A 174 9.29 -10.81 -5.60
N GLY A 175 7.99 -11.12 -5.59
CA GLY A 175 6.94 -10.36 -6.27
C GLY A 175 6.16 -9.51 -5.30
N ASP A 176 5.43 -8.54 -5.85
CA ASP A 176 4.55 -7.68 -5.09
C ASP A 176 3.27 -8.43 -4.70
N VAL A 177 2.70 -8.06 -3.57
CA VAL A 177 1.34 -8.40 -3.16
C VAL A 177 0.44 -7.23 -3.51
N ALA A 178 -0.70 -7.49 -4.14
CA ALA A 178 -1.63 -6.46 -4.55
C ALA A 178 -2.95 -6.54 -3.79
N ASN A 179 -3.68 -5.41 -3.77
CA ASN A 179 -5.03 -5.32 -3.23
C ASN A 179 -5.17 -5.87 -1.80
N LEU A 180 -4.18 -5.60 -0.94
CA LEU A 180 -4.25 -6.00 0.47
C LEU A 180 -5.40 -5.25 1.15
N GLU A 181 -6.35 -6.01 1.67
CA GLU A 181 -7.52 -5.54 2.40
C GLU A 181 -7.75 -6.39 3.63
N ALA A 182 -8.21 -5.78 4.70
CA ALA A 182 -8.58 -6.45 5.94
C ALA A 182 -9.98 -6.05 6.37
N GLU A 183 -10.74 -7.00 6.92
CA GLU A 183 -12.11 -6.84 7.35
C GLU A 183 -12.31 -7.43 8.74
N LEU A 184 -13.04 -6.71 9.61
CA LEU A 184 -13.50 -7.22 10.89
C LEU A 184 -14.84 -7.95 10.71
N VAL A 185 -14.87 -9.24 11.06
CA VAL A 185 -16.05 -10.10 10.97
C VAL A 185 -16.43 -10.58 12.36
N GLY A 186 -17.62 -10.22 12.84
CA GLY A 186 -18.14 -10.59 14.14
C GLY A 186 -19.13 -9.58 14.69
N GLU A 187 -19.65 -9.88 15.88
CA GLU A 187 -20.63 -9.09 16.63
C GLU A 187 -20.14 -8.88 18.06
N GLY A 188 -20.85 -8.04 18.84
CA GLY A 188 -20.51 -7.72 20.22
C GLY A 188 -19.45 -6.64 20.38
N PHE A 189 -19.23 -5.86 19.32
CA PHE A 189 -18.36 -4.70 19.35
C PHE A 189 -18.78 -3.63 18.34
N THR A 190 -18.43 -2.42 18.62
CA THR A 190 -18.50 -1.28 17.70
C THR A 190 -17.11 -0.95 17.17
N ALA A 191 -16.99 -0.62 15.90
CA ALA A 191 -15.76 -0.19 15.27
C ALA A 191 -16.04 0.96 14.30
N PRO A 192 -15.27 2.07 14.32
CA PRO A 192 -15.43 3.20 13.41
C PRO A 192 -15.26 2.78 11.96
N THR A 193 -14.37 1.81 11.71
CA THR A 193 -14.11 1.24 10.40
C THR A 193 -13.99 -0.27 10.54
N ARG A 194 -14.79 -1.02 9.77
CA ARG A 194 -14.73 -2.49 9.73
C ARG A 194 -13.89 -3.03 8.59
N THR A 195 -13.54 -2.19 7.62
CA THR A 195 -12.73 -2.58 6.45
C THR A 195 -11.59 -1.58 6.26
N GLN A 196 -10.38 -2.10 6.05
CA GLN A 196 -9.19 -1.29 5.79
C GLN A 196 -8.52 -1.77 4.50
N TYR A 197 -8.46 -0.90 3.49
CA TYR A 197 -7.71 -1.14 2.26
C TYR A 197 -6.30 -0.55 2.39
N LEU A 198 -5.28 -1.41 2.24
CA LEU A 198 -3.88 -1.03 2.40
C LEU A 198 -3.14 -0.92 1.05
N GLY A 199 -3.77 -1.43 -0.03
CA GLY A 199 -3.21 -1.36 -1.38
C GLY A 199 -2.13 -2.40 -1.65
N ASN A 200 -1.06 -2.00 -2.32
CA ASN A 200 0.00 -2.91 -2.76
C ASN A 200 1.19 -2.90 -1.81
N VAL A 201 1.76 -4.08 -1.59
CA VAL A 201 2.94 -4.28 -0.74
C VAL A 201 4.08 -4.82 -1.60
N ALA A 202 5.07 -4.00 -1.86
CA ALA A 202 6.25 -4.38 -2.64
C ALA A 202 7.03 -5.54 -1.99
N ALA A 203 7.83 -6.24 -2.79
CA ALA A 203 8.75 -7.26 -2.29
C ALA A 203 9.66 -6.66 -1.18
N GLY A 204 9.72 -7.31 -0.01
CA GLY A 204 10.43 -6.84 1.17
C GLY A 204 9.69 -5.77 1.99
N GLY A 205 8.53 -5.29 1.54
CA GLY A 205 7.70 -4.34 2.27
C GLY A 205 7.05 -4.95 3.51
N SER A 206 6.79 -4.12 4.51
CA SER A 206 6.14 -4.51 5.76
C SER A 206 5.27 -3.38 6.28
N GLY A 207 4.33 -3.70 7.17
CA GLY A 207 3.45 -2.73 7.79
C GLY A 207 2.55 -3.38 8.83
N ASN A 208 1.54 -2.63 9.24
CA ASN A 208 0.55 -3.06 10.21
C ASN A 208 -0.87 -2.85 9.66
N ILE A 209 -1.75 -3.75 10.06
CA ILE A 209 -3.21 -3.64 9.93
C ILE A 209 -3.72 -3.32 11.32
N GLY A 210 -4.38 -2.19 11.52
CA GLY A 210 -4.87 -1.78 12.83
C GLY A 210 -6.36 -1.46 12.80
N PHE A 211 -7.10 -1.96 13.78
CA PHE A 211 -8.51 -1.66 13.97
C PHE A 211 -8.76 -1.19 15.39
N ALA A 212 -9.48 -0.09 15.51
CA ALA A 212 -10.07 0.34 16.77
C ALA A 212 -11.36 -0.43 17.01
N VAL A 213 -11.45 -1.13 18.12
CA VAL A 213 -12.59 -1.98 18.51
C VAL A 213 -13.06 -1.56 19.91
N THR A 214 -14.34 -1.25 20.05
CA THR A 214 -14.95 -0.96 21.33
C THR A 214 -15.88 -2.12 21.68
N PRO A 215 -15.53 -2.99 22.65
CA PRO A 215 -16.43 -4.06 23.11
C PRO A 215 -17.71 -3.50 23.70
N ASP A 216 -18.86 -4.13 23.39
CA ASP A 216 -20.16 -3.67 23.88
C ASP A 216 -20.41 -4.12 25.34
N ASP A 217 -20.01 -5.35 25.70
CA ASP A 217 -20.26 -5.98 26.99
C ASP A 217 -19.00 -6.59 27.60
N GLU A 218 -19.00 -6.82 28.94
CA GLU A 218 -17.97 -7.57 29.65
C GLU A 218 -18.00 -9.07 29.32
N GLY A 219 -16.85 -9.73 29.41
CA GLY A 219 -16.72 -11.18 29.18
C GLY A 219 -15.69 -11.49 28.09
N THR A 220 -15.85 -12.62 27.41
CA THR A 220 -14.95 -13.02 26.33
C THR A 220 -15.53 -12.63 24.99
N LEU A 221 -14.95 -11.61 24.35
CA LEU A 221 -15.30 -11.18 22.98
C LEU A 221 -14.49 -11.97 21.95
N LYS A 222 -15.18 -12.55 20.97
CA LYS A 222 -14.56 -13.31 19.86
C LYS A 222 -15.00 -12.74 18.53
N PHE A 223 -14.03 -12.44 17.67
CA PHE A 223 -14.26 -12.00 16.30
C PHE A 223 -13.11 -12.47 15.41
N THR A 224 -13.20 -12.23 14.11
CA THR A 224 -12.18 -12.63 13.15
C THR A 224 -11.71 -11.43 12.34
N VAL A 225 -10.41 -11.30 12.15
CA VAL A 225 -9.83 -10.41 11.15
C VAL A 225 -9.60 -11.24 9.89
N LYS A 226 -10.36 -10.96 8.85
CA LYS A 226 -10.23 -11.57 7.53
C LYS A 226 -9.33 -10.70 6.66
N VAL A 227 -8.23 -11.25 6.15
CA VAL A 227 -7.30 -10.55 5.29
C VAL A 227 -7.33 -11.18 3.91
N THR A 228 -7.54 -10.35 2.89
CA THR A 228 -7.59 -10.76 1.49
C THR A 228 -6.53 -9.98 0.70
N TYR A 229 -5.83 -10.65 -0.20
CA TYR A 229 -4.83 -10.05 -1.08
C TYR A 229 -4.65 -10.89 -2.34
N GLU A 230 -4.05 -10.30 -3.36
CA GLU A 230 -3.58 -11.01 -4.55
C GLU A 230 -2.07 -11.26 -4.43
N ASP A 231 -1.67 -12.51 -4.61
CA ASP A 231 -0.26 -12.90 -4.59
C ASP A 231 0.47 -12.51 -5.90
N ALA A 232 1.76 -12.80 -5.99
CA ALA A 232 2.58 -12.50 -7.17
C ALA A 232 2.10 -13.19 -8.45
N ASP A 233 1.34 -14.28 -8.34
CA ASP A 233 0.74 -15.01 -9.46
C ASP A 233 -0.69 -14.50 -9.79
N GLN A 234 -1.13 -13.37 -9.19
CA GLN A 234 -2.46 -12.77 -9.32
C GLN A 234 -3.59 -13.71 -8.83
N GLN A 235 -3.27 -14.59 -7.86
CA GLN A 235 -4.26 -15.44 -7.22
C GLN A 235 -4.74 -14.77 -5.93
N VAL A 236 -6.06 -14.73 -5.75
CA VAL A 236 -6.67 -14.20 -4.54
C VAL A 236 -6.43 -15.17 -3.39
N GLN A 237 -5.77 -14.68 -2.36
CA GLN A 237 -5.52 -15.38 -1.10
C GLN A 237 -6.39 -14.78 -0.02
N THR A 238 -6.97 -15.64 0.82
CA THR A 238 -7.76 -15.22 1.99
C THR A 238 -7.20 -15.92 3.22
N ARG A 239 -6.96 -15.14 4.29
CA ARG A 239 -6.50 -15.65 5.58
C ARG A 239 -7.35 -15.09 6.69
N GLU A 240 -7.72 -15.94 7.63
CA GLU A 240 -8.56 -15.59 8.77
C GLU A 240 -7.77 -15.71 10.06
N PHE A 241 -7.87 -14.67 10.88
CA PHE A 241 -7.17 -14.57 12.17
C PHE A 241 -8.23 -14.41 13.27
N PRO A 242 -8.55 -15.48 13.99
CA PRO A 242 -9.44 -15.38 15.13
C PRO A 242 -8.80 -14.57 16.24
N VAL A 243 -9.52 -13.61 16.78
CA VAL A 243 -9.13 -12.74 17.88
C VAL A 243 -10.02 -13.02 19.07
N THR A 244 -9.40 -13.11 20.25
CA THR A 244 -10.12 -13.25 21.53
C THR A 244 -9.64 -12.14 22.46
N LEU A 245 -10.55 -11.34 22.96
CA LEU A 245 -10.31 -10.31 23.97
C LEU A 245 -11.01 -10.69 25.27
N GLU A 246 -10.33 -10.53 26.39
CA GLU A 246 -10.91 -10.62 27.72
C GLU A 246 -11.36 -9.22 28.15
N VAL A 247 -12.68 -9.02 28.09
CA VAL A 247 -13.30 -7.70 28.33
C VAL A 247 -13.70 -7.61 29.81
N GLN A 248 -13.13 -6.65 30.51
CA GLN A 248 -13.42 -6.33 31.89
C GLN A 248 -14.57 -5.33 31.97
N ALA A 249 -15.28 -5.31 33.09
CA ALA A 249 -16.23 -4.25 33.40
C ALA A 249 -15.53 -2.87 33.30
N PRO A 250 -16.24 -1.83 32.84
CA PRO A 250 -15.67 -0.49 32.81
C PRO A 250 -15.22 -0.11 34.21
N VAL A 251 -13.94 0.29 34.35
CA VAL A 251 -13.45 0.87 35.59
C VAL A 251 -14.16 2.21 35.74
N LEU A 252 -15.26 2.23 36.46
CA LEU A 252 -15.81 3.50 36.90
C LEU A 252 -14.70 4.17 37.71
N PRO A 253 -14.35 5.43 37.47
CA PRO A 253 -13.47 6.12 38.38
C PRO A 253 -14.08 5.96 39.76
N ASP A 254 -13.32 5.35 40.70
CA ASP A 254 -13.72 5.34 42.09
C ASP A 254 -14.16 6.76 42.40
N ASP A 255 -15.43 6.93 42.76
CA ASP A 255 -15.93 8.15 43.37
C ASP A 255 -15.15 8.29 44.69
N ASP A 256 -13.89 8.74 44.61
CA ASP A 256 -13.12 9.24 45.74
C ASP A 256 -13.82 10.46 46.40
N PHE A 257 -15.04 10.74 45.96
CA PHE A 257 -15.97 11.62 46.66
C PHE A 257 -16.66 10.98 47.87
N ALA A 258 -16.55 9.66 48.09
CA ALA A 258 -17.10 9.00 49.29
C ALA A 258 -16.25 9.27 50.55
N GLY A 259 -15.20 10.07 50.46
CA GLY A 259 -14.34 10.48 51.56
C GLY A 259 -14.36 12.04 51.84
N MET A 260 -15.19 12.77 51.16
CA MET A 260 -15.55 14.09 51.71
C MET A 260 -16.62 13.85 52.81
N ASP A 261 -16.16 13.59 54.06
CA ASP A 261 -16.94 13.83 55.24
C ASP A 261 -17.72 15.14 54.99
N GLU A 262 -19.06 15.09 55.14
CA GLU A 262 -19.87 16.29 55.22
C GLU A 262 -19.07 17.27 56.11
N PRO A 263 -18.78 18.50 55.67
CA PRO A 263 -18.07 19.42 56.54
C PRO A 263 -18.95 19.49 57.81
N GLU A 264 -18.44 18.91 58.97
CA GLU A 264 -19.03 19.16 60.27
C GLU A 264 -19.37 20.64 60.24
N LYS A 265 -20.66 20.94 60.54
CA LYS A 265 -21.11 22.33 60.76
C LYS A 265 -20.31 22.85 61.93
N THR A 266 -19.04 23.15 61.75
CA THR A 266 -18.27 23.97 62.66
C THR A 266 -18.93 25.32 62.63
N GLY A 267 -19.83 25.52 63.59
CA GLY A 267 -20.43 26.80 63.85
C GLY A 267 -19.30 27.82 63.82
N ALA A 268 -19.55 29.00 63.20
CA ALA A 268 -18.56 30.03 63.04
C ALA A 268 -17.76 30.19 64.36
N PRO A 269 -16.43 30.13 64.30
CA PRO A 269 -15.60 30.10 65.51
C PRO A 269 -15.97 31.23 66.43
N ALA A 270 -16.08 30.97 67.74
CA ALA A 270 -16.60 31.87 68.76
C ALA A 270 -15.95 33.24 68.69
N TRP A 271 -14.74 33.40 68.22
CA TRP A 271 -14.07 34.70 68.04
C TRP A 271 -14.72 35.56 66.95
N LEU A 272 -15.36 35.02 65.93
CA LEU A 272 -16.14 35.80 64.95
C LEU A 272 -17.36 36.47 65.57
N TRP A 273 -18.06 35.74 66.47
CA TRP A 273 -19.17 36.31 67.22
C TRP A 273 -18.68 37.33 68.19
N ALA A 274 -17.50 37.18 68.82
CA ALA A 274 -16.88 38.21 69.68
C ALA A 274 -16.50 39.47 68.88
N CYS A 275 -15.98 39.34 67.66
CA CYS A 275 -15.68 40.44 66.75
C CYS A 275 -16.95 41.21 66.33
N LEU A 276 -18.03 40.53 66.03
CA LEU A 276 -19.32 41.10 65.65
C LEU A 276 -19.92 41.84 66.85
N ALA A 277 -19.85 41.29 68.09
CA ALA A 277 -20.31 41.89 69.29
C ALA A 277 -19.49 43.16 69.60
N ALA A 278 -18.16 43.18 69.43
CA ALA A 278 -17.29 44.32 69.61
C ALA A 278 -17.61 45.46 68.60
N LEU A 279 -17.86 45.10 67.34
CA LEU A 279 -18.28 46.09 66.32
C LEU A 279 -19.63 46.72 66.63
N ALA A 280 -20.61 45.90 67.08
CA ALA A 280 -21.93 46.39 67.50
C ALA A 280 -21.81 47.31 68.71
N ALA A 281 -20.97 47.03 69.73
CA ALA A 281 -20.70 47.85 70.86
C ALA A 281 -20.02 49.15 70.46
N ALA A 282 -19.06 49.14 69.55
CA ALA A 282 -18.41 50.30 69.01
C ALA A 282 -19.40 51.22 68.26
N ALA A 283 -20.27 50.68 67.45
CA ALA A 283 -21.32 51.37 66.70
C ALA A 283 -22.32 52.07 67.71
N ALA A 284 -22.71 51.33 68.76
CA ALA A 284 -23.58 51.87 69.80
C ALA A 284 -22.90 53.04 70.57
N ALA A 285 -21.60 52.88 70.89
CA ALA A 285 -20.83 53.97 71.56
C ALA A 285 -20.72 55.20 70.66
N VAL A 286 -20.46 55.04 69.36
CA VAL A 286 -20.43 56.16 68.41
C VAL A 286 -21.82 56.84 68.31
N GLY A 287 -22.87 56.01 68.25
CA GLY A 287 -24.26 56.48 68.23
C GLY A 287 -24.59 57.35 69.49
N VAL A 288 -24.19 56.86 70.66
CA VAL A 288 -24.38 57.64 71.95
C VAL A 288 -23.56 58.90 71.94
N ILE A 289 -22.32 58.87 71.41
CA ILE A 289 -21.49 60.09 71.35
C ILE A 289 -22.09 61.12 70.36
N LEU A 290 -22.58 60.66 69.22
CA LEU A 290 -23.24 61.54 68.24
C LEU A 290 -24.56 62.09 68.78
N TRP A 291 -25.33 61.26 69.50
CA TRP A 291 -26.57 61.72 70.17
C TRP A 291 -26.31 62.72 71.27
N ARG A 292 -25.28 62.50 72.10
CA ARG A 292 -24.85 63.50 73.12
C ARG A 292 -24.36 64.78 72.49
N ARG A 293 -23.59 64.74 71.40
CA ARG A 293 -23.15 65.95 70.66
C ARG A 293 -24.34 66.69 70.06
N LYS A 294 -25.31 65.99 69.47
CA LYS A 294 -26.54 66.59 68.94
C LYS A 294 -27.38 67.25 70.02
N LYS A 295 -27.43 66.65 71.23
CA LYS A 295 -28.13 67.19 72.36
C LYS A 295 -27.42 68.41 72.98
N GLN A 296 -26.12 68.54 72.88
CA GLN A 296 -25.33 69.72 73.30
C GLN A 296 -25.42 70.88 72.28
N ALA A 297 -25.50 70.55 70.98
CA ALA A 297 -25.69 71.61 69.97
C ALA A 297 -27.07 72.27 70.03
N ALA A 298 -28.10 71.53 70.48
CA ALA A 298 -29.46 72.05 70.63
C ALA A 298 -29.66 72.93 71.86
N ARG A 299 -28.60 73.17 72.71
CA ARG A 299 -28.67 74.00 73.91
C ARG A 299 -28.03 75.35 73.76
N THR A 300 -27.52 75.73 72.58
CA THR A 300 -26.74 76.96 72.38
C THR A 300 -27.35 77.95 71.37
N GLU A 301 -28.62 77.80 71.04
CA GLU A 301 -29.27 78.85 70.25
C GLU A 301 -30.49 79.41 71.01
N ALA A 302 -30.27 80.47 71.69
CA ALA A 302 -31.28 81.42 72.11
C ALA A 302 -31.43 82.53 71.04
N PRO A 303 -32.61 83.06 70.85
CA PRO A 303 -32.98 83.80 69.65
C PRO A 303 -32.48 85.27 69.76
N ARG A 304 -32.06 85.83 68.64
CA ARG A 304 -32.01 87.27 68.41
C ARG A 304 -32.83 87.63 67.18
N ASP A 305 -33.86 88.36 67.49
CA ASP A 305 -34.80 89.14 66.72
C ASP A 305 -34.14 90.38 66.08
N TRP A 306 -34.86 90.96 65.06
CA TRP A 306 -34.66 92.23 64.35
C TRP A 306 -33.83 92.15 63.07
N GLY A 307 -34.27 92.65 61.90
CA GLY A 307 -35.38 93.53 61.52
C GLY A 307 -35.16 93.87 60.06
N TRP A 308 -36.20 94.15 59.35
CA TRP A 308 -36.42 95.02 58.18
C TRP A 308 -35.22 95.46 57.28
N ASP A 309 -35.26 95.28 56.00
CA ASP A 309 -35.56 96.20 54.88
C ASP A 309 -35.19 95.53 53.55
N ASP A 310 -36.11 95.41 52.67
CA ASP A 310 -36.60 96.26 51.61
C ASP A 310 -35.62 96.50 50.45
N GLY A 311 -36.12 96.25 49.24
CA GLY A 311 -35.61 96.78 47.96
C GLY A 311 -34.69 95.82 47.21
N GLY A 312 -34.98 95.44 46.08
CA GLY A 312 -35.56 96.00 44.89
C GLY A 312 -34.87 95.44 43.68
N ASP A 313 -35.64 95.10 42.77
CA ASP A 313 -35.46 95.29 41.31
C ASP A 313 -34.22 94.79 40.57
N GLY A 314 -34.56 94.18 39.46
CA GLY A 314 -33.96 94.43 38.15
C GLY A 314 -33.37 93.19 37.45
N GLU A 315 -34.18 92.67 36.59
CA GLU A 315 -33.95 92.57 35.10
C GLU A 315 -32.49 92.27 34.64
N GLU A 316 -32.28 91.30 33.98
CA GLU A 316 -32.40 90.83 32.55
C GLU A 316 -32.03 89.40 32.35
#